data_ebe78726a0ad3f2f6bc1edea16455259
#
_entry.id   ebe78726a0ad3f2f6bc1edea16455259
#
_cell.length_a   1.000
_cell.length_b   1.000
_cell.length_c   1.000
_cell.angle_alpha   90.00
_cell.angle_beta   90.00
_cell.angle_gamma   90.00
#
_symmetry.space_group_name_H-M   'P 1'
#
loop_
_entity.id
_entity.type
_entity.pdbx_description
1 polymer ?
#
loop_
_entity_poly.entity_id
_entity_poly.type
_entity_poly.pdbx_seq_one_letter_code
_entity_poly.pdbx_strand_id
1 'polypeptide(L)'
;MSVLRKGSAAGRGPGGPGKGGAGPAATGAGATVIRTEASPYGSRRLVIETDGAASAAYLLDSRDRVVGACWLANHRPAPAAPDQGRLDGGRAPLLPASHVRHPEGRPALDGDALEVVWFEEGDGVAVLEAGEPLCVIPGWSDIGRGIPGYSRDATDQSPFAFPLDDEAEEFGPRVGRARDHWKVCDADGSWADFQQSVLGHLLQRLGPGGHYWHDVGRQLPGGNGAPSPVVGVTERPARGDRGFTVLSTVGMSRQRMPTVELYEDDVAPYSRIELAVATTLPSQRAGSIFPWLAQYPWRVVTWFAAGDVVKWYHDAHTFPLNTGEASWEGVLLLDDPSRLDGPVVPGLTGLSTEGDPVRWLWLVPITDEEHRYAKNEGSDALVRRLAQQNRSWVVS
;
A
#
# COMPACT_ATOMS: atom_id res chain seq x y z
N MET A 1 13.37 2.23 -20.59
CA MET A 1 14.09 3.48 -20.25
C MET A 1 13.92 3.79 -18.76
N SER A 2 14.91 3.40 -17.96
CA SER A 2 14.90 3.53 -16.48
C SER A 2 15.30 4.96 -16.07
N VAL A 3 14.37 5.89 -16.03
CA VAL A 3 14.70 7.32 -15.78
C VAL A 3 14.06 7.88 -14.49
N LEU A 4 13.22 7.13 -13.76
CA LEU A 4 12.57 7.65 -12.55
C LEU A 4 12.95 6.94 -11.23
N ARG A 5 13.96 6.04 -11.25
CA ARG A 5 14.33 5.21 -10.11
C ARG A 5 15.56 5.67 -9.29
N LYS A 6 15.97 6.92 -9.34
CA LYS A 6 17.04 7.43 -8.47
C LYS A 6 16.64 8.72 -7.74
N GLY A 7 16.01 8.54 -6.60
CA GLY A 7 15.92 9.53 -5.54
C GLY A 7 16.55 8.97 -4.27
N SER A 8 17.74 9.47 -3.95
CA SER A 8 18.54 9.21 -2.77
C SER A 8 17.72 9.00 -1.50
N ALA A 9 18.05 7.96 -0.73
CA ALA A 9 17.58 7.71 0.63
C ALA A 9 17.96 8.87 1.56
N ALA A 10 17.09 9.84 1.70
CA ALA A 10 17.16 10.87 2.72
C ALA A 10 15.78 11.01 3.36
N GLY A 11 15.68 10.55 4.59
CA GLY A 11 14.71 10.96 5.60
C GLY A 11 13.24 10.95 5.19
N ARG A 12 12.58 9.77 5.26
CA ARG A 12 11.14 9.65 5.06
C ARG A 12 10.38 9.75 6.37
N GLY A 13 9.77 10.91 6.59
CA GLY A 13 8.62 11.01 7.47
C GLY A 13 7.35 10.94 6.62
N PRO A 14 6.22 10.39 7.10
CA PRO A 14 4.94 10.55 6.44
C PRO A 14 4.67 12.06 6.28
N GLY A 15 4.70 12.56 5.04
CA GLY A 15 4.43 13.96 4.75
C GLY A 15 3.09 14.36 5.32
N GLY A 16 3.07 15.36 6.19
CA GLY A 16 1.84 16.03 6.59
C GLY A 16 1.11 16.53 5.34
N PRO A 17 -0.23 16.73 5.39
CA PRO A 17 -1.03 17.05 4.22
C PRO A 17 -0.50 18.33 3.56
N GLY A 18 0.21 18.17 2.46
CA GLY A 18 0.59 19.29 1.61
C GLY A 18 -0.67 20.01 1.18
N LYS A 19 -0.66 21.34 1.19
CA LYS A 19 -1.70 22.17 0.59
C LYS A 19 -1.68 21.94 -0.93
N GLY A 20 -2.34 20.85 -1.37
CA GLY A 20 -2.56 20.55 -2.77
C GLY A 20 -3.75 21.37 -3.26
N GLY A 21 -3.54 22.10 -4.36
CA GLY A 21 -4.62 22.72 -5.10
C GLY A 21 -5.68 21.67 -5.47
N ALA A 22 -6.93 22.08 -5.49
CA ALA A 22 -8.04 21.23 -5.90
C ALA A 22 -7.76 20.72 -7.32
N GLY A 23 -7.49 19.44 -7.47
CA GLY A 23 -7.45 18.77 -8.76
C GLY A 23 -8.86 18.80 -9.40
N PRO A 24 -8.97 18.66 -10.73
CA PRO A 24 -10.27 18.64 -11.40
C PRO A 24 -11.17 17.55 -10.81
N ALA A 25 -12.47 17.87 -10.69
CA ALA A 25 -13.46 16.88 -10.33
C ALA A 25 -13.44 15.74 -11.35
N ALA A 26 -13.58 14.49 -10.88
CA ALA A 26 -13.47 13.29 -11.72
C ALA A 26 -14.57 13.15 -12.80
N THR A 27 -15.56 14.02 -12.84
CA THR A 27 -16.57 14.03 -13.90
C THR A 27 -16.50 15.31 -14.71
N GLY A 28 -15.97 15.20 -15.92
CA GLY A 28 -16.02 16.30 -16.89
C GLY A 28 -17.46 16.69 -17.22
N ALA A 29 -17.69 17.97 -17.52
CA ALA A 29 -19.02 18.44 -17.90
C ALA A 29 -19.55 17.63 -19.11
N GLY A 30 -20.64 16.90 -18.92
CA GLY A 30 -21.29 16.06 -19.96
C GLY A 30 -20.70 14.65 -20.10
N ALA A 31 -19.84 14.20 -19.18
CA ALA A 31 -19.37 12.82 -19.16
C ALA A 31 -20.39 11.90 -18.45
N THR A 32 -20.45 10.66 -18.94
CA THR A 32 -21.23 9.57 -18.36
C THR A 32 -20.28 8.54 -17.78
N VAL A 33 -20.45 8.21 -16.50
CA VAL A 33 -19.73 7.13 -15.84
C VAL A 33 -20.26 5.80 -16.38
N ILE A 34 -19.38 4.96 -16.94
CA ILE A 34 -19.72 3.64 -17.46
C ILE A 34 -19.29 2.50 -16.52
N ARG A 35 -18.31 2.75 -15.65
CA ARG A 35 -17.88 1.80 -14.61
C ARG A 35 -17.34 2.55 -13.40
N THR A 36 -17.64 2.06 -12.21
CA THR A 36 -16.97 2.50 -10.97
C THR A 36 -16.74 1.32 -10.05
N GLU A 37 -15.58 1.27 -9.40
CA GLU A 37 -15.22 0.19 -8.50
C GLU A 37 -14.25 0.68 -7.42
N ALA A 38 -14.51 0.30 -6.16
CA ALA A 38 -13.60 0.59 -5.06
C ALA A 38 -12.47 -0.44 -5.01
N SER A 39 -11.28 0.01 -4.60
CA SER A 39 -10.18 -0.92 -4.34
C SER A 39 -10.50 -1.84 -3.16
N PRO A 40 -9.87 -3.02 -3.08
CA PRO A 40 -10.12 -3.99 -2.00
C PRO A 40 -9.94 -3.43 -0.60
N TYR A 41 -9.13 -2.38 -0.44
CA TYR A 41 -8.86 -1.73 0.85
C TYR A 41 -9.53 -0.36 1.00
N GLY A 42 -10.32 0.08 -0.01
CA GLY A 42 -11.06 1.33 0.00
C GLY A 42 -10.21 2.59 -0.05
N SER A 43 -8.90 2.45 -0.26
CA SER A 43 -7.98 3.59 -0.37
C SER A 43 -8.02 4.27 -1.73
N ARG A 44 -8.52 3.56 -2.74
CA ARG A 44 -8.65 4.00 -4.11
C ARG A 44 -10.04 3.69 -4.65
N ARG A 45 -10.44 4.42 -5.70
CA ARG A 45 -11.65 4.15 -6.47
C ARG A 45 -11.36 4.39 -7.95
N LEU A 46 -11.64 3.37 -8.77
CA LEU A 46 -11.61 3.48 -10.22
C LEU A 46 -12.92 4.09 -10.70
N VAL A 47 -12.83 5.03 -11.63
CA VAL A 47 -13.96 5.59 -12.38
C VAL A 47 -13.59 5.56 -13.86
N ILE A 48 -14.43 4.93 -14.69
CA ILE A 48 -14.30 4.97 -16.15
C ILE A 48 -15.46 5.77 -16.68
N GLU A 49 -15.17 6.78 -17.49
CA GLU A 49 -16.18 7.66 -18.07
C GLU A 49 -16.00 7.84 -19.56
N THR A 50 -17.08 8.24 -20.22
CA THR A 50 -17.12 8.63 -21.62
C THR A 50 -17.99 9.87 -21.83
N ASP A 51 -17.63 10.70 -22.79
CA ASP A 51 -18.50 11.78 -23.28
C ASP A 51 -19.00 11.52 -24.70
N GLY A 52 -18.91 10.26 -25.16
CA GLY A 52 -19.29 9.82 -26.50
C GLY A 52 -18.28 10.20 -27.59
N ALA A 53 -17.21 10.92 -27.24
CA ALA A 53 -16.11 11.21 -28.16
C ALA A 53 -14.82 10.49 -27.73
N ALA A 54 -14.56 10.41 -26.43
CA ALA A 54 -13.43 9.68 -25.85
C ALA A 54 -13.84 9.01 -24.55
N SER A 55 -13.10 7.99 -24.14
CA SER A 55 -13.18 7.37 -22.82
C SER A 55 -11.86 7.49 -22.07
N ALA A 56 -11.95 7.64 -20.76
CA ALA A 56 -10.81 7.68 -19.85
C ALA A 56 -11.12 6.94 -18.54
N ALA A 57 -10.08 6.42 -17.92
CA ALA A 57 -10.10 5.86 -16.57
C ALA A 57 -9.38 6.80 -15.61
N TYR A 58 -9.94 6.97 -14.43
CA TYR A 58 -9.39 7.79 -13.35
C TYR A 58 -9.27 6.97 -12.09
N LEU A 59 -8.14 7.07 -11.44
CA LEU A 59 -7.90 6.51 -10.12
C LEU A 59 -7.99 7.63 -9.09
N LEU A 60 -8.96 7.53 -8.17
CA LEU A 60 -9.22 8.53 -7.17
C LEU A 60 -8.74 8.07 -5.80
N ASP A 61 -8.29 9.01 -4.97
CA ASP A 61 -8.01 8.77 -3.56
C ASP A 61 -9.31 8.80 -2.71
N SER A 62 -9.18 8.56 -1.40
CA SER A 62 -10.30 8.59 -0.44
C SER A 62 -10.96 9.97 -0.27
N ARG A 63 -10.41 11.02 -0.89
CA ARG A 63 -10.96 12.40 -0.91
C ARG A 63 -11.47 12.80 -2.30
N ASP A 64 -11.69 11.80 -3.17
CA ASP A 64 -12.13 11.99 -4.55
C ASP A 64 -11.18 12.84 -5.42
N ARG A 65 -9.91 12.93 -5.07
CA ARG A 65 -8.90 13.59 -5.90
C ARG A 65 -8.34 12.58 -6.89
N VAL A 66 -8.19 12.98 -8.15
CA VAL A 66 -7.53 12.16 -9.17
C VAL A 66 -6.04 12.05 -8.82
N VAL A 67 -5.57 10.82 -8.62
CA VAL A 67 -4.17 10.48 -8.37
C VAL A 67 -3.51 9.83 -9.58
N GLY A 68 -4.27 9.09 -10.38
CA GLY A 68 -3.84 8.51 -11.64
C GLY A 68 -4.92 8.65 -12.70
N ALA A 69 -4.54 8.68 -13.95
CA ALA A 69 -5.48 8.71 -15.07
C ALA A 69 -4.88 8.02 -16.29
N CYS A 70 -5.74 7.48 -17.15
CA CYS A 70 -5.36 6.87 -18.40
C CYS A 70 -6.43 7.14 -19.46
N TRP A 71 -6.04 7.70 -20.59
CA TRP A 71 -6.90 7.72 -21.75
C TRP A 71 -7.05 6.29 -22.29
N LEU A 72 -8.30 5.91 -22.68
CA LEU A 72 -8.60 4.55 -23.11
C LEU A 72 -8.86 4.46 -24.61
N ALA A 73 -9.65 5.39 -25.17
CA ALA A 73 -10.04 5.32 -26.58
C ALA A 73 -10.58 6.63 -27.11
N ASN A 74 -10.39 6.89 -28.41
CA ASN A 74 -11.22 7.76 -29.20
C ASN A 74 -12.42 6.98 -29.77
N HIS A 75 -13.62 7.55 -29.72
CA HIS A 75 -14.85 7.00 -30.31
C HIS A 75 -15.26 7.75 -31.59
N ARG A 76 -14.47 8.76 -31.96
CA ARG A 76 -14.60 9.58 -33.18
C ARG A 76 -13.24 9.63 -33.88
N PRO A 77 -13.22 10.01 -35.16
CA PRO A 77 -11.96 10.18 -35.88
C PRO A 77 -10.98 11.07 -35.14
N ALA A 78 -9.73 10.62 -35.07
CA ALA A 78 -8.67 11.30 -34.36
C ALA A 78 -8.34 12.64 -35.03
N PRO A 79 -8.17 13.74 -34.26
CA PRO A 79 -7.78 15.02 -34.80
C PRO A 79 -6.29 15.02 -35.22
N ALA A 80 -5.88 16.03 -35.95
CA ALA A 80 -4.46 16.24 -36.31
C ALA A 80 -3.62 16.70 -35.09
N ALA A 81 -4.26 17.35 -34.10
CA ALA A 81 -3.63 17.81 -32.87
C ALA A 81 -4.64 17.70 -31.72
N PRO A 82 -4.20 17.64 -30.43
CA PRO A 82 -5.09 17.60 -29.27
C PRO A 82 -6.03 18.82 -29.25
N ASP A 83 -7.30 18.56 -28.93
CA ASP A 83 -8.32 19.61 -28.77
C ASP A 83 -8.19 20.29 -27.41
N GLN A 84 -7.57 21.48 -27.40
CA GLN A 84 -7.39 22.26 -26.18
C GLN A 84 -8.71 22.65 -25.52
N GLY A 85 -9.76 22.92 -26.32
CA GLY A 85 -11.06 23.28 -25.78
C GLY A 85 -11.73 22.17 -24.98
N ARG A 86 -11.43 20.90 -25.29
CA ARG A 86 -11.86 19.73 -24.48
C ARG A 86 -11.14 19.70 -23.14
N LEU A 87 -9.81 19.91 -23.16
CA LEU A 87 -8.99 19.92 -21.95
C LEU A 87 -9.39 21.06 -21.01
N ASP A 88 -9.55 22.26 -21.54
CA ASP A 88 -10.01 23.45 -20.77
C ASP A 88 -11.40 23.23 -20.18
N GLY A 89 -12.25 22.44 -20.86
CA GLY A 89 -13.57 22.01 -20.37
C GLY A 89 -13.53 20.82 -19.40
N GLY A 90 -12.35 20.35 -18.98
CA GLY A 90 -12.19 19.21 -18.07
C GLY A 90 -12.64 17.87 -18.66
N ARG A 91 -12.68 17.73 -19.99
CA ARG A 91 -13.05 16.50 -20.69
C ARG A 91 -11.83 15.71 -21.12
N ALA A 92 -11.98 14.37 -21.21
CA ALA A 92 -10.94 13.51 -21.75
C ALA A 92 -10.50 13.95 -23.15
N PRO A 93 -9.20 14.00 -23.46
CA PRO A 93 -8.72 14.41 -24.78
C PRO A 93 -9.16 13.44 -25.88
N LEU A 94 -9.26 13.95 -27.11
CA LEU A 94 -9.09 13.11 -28.29
C LEU A 94 -7.59 13.11 -28.64
N LEU A 95 -6.97 11.93 -28.62
CA LEU A 95 -5.57 11.81 -29.00
C LEU A 95 -5.41 11.89 -30.53
N PRO A 96 -4.30 12.47 -31.04
CA PRO A 96 -4.03 12.57 -32.45
C PRO A 96 -3.89 11.22 -33.13
N ALA A 97 -4.11 11.19 -34.45
CA ALA A 97 -4.04 9.98 -35.26
C ALA A 97 -2.69 9.25 -35.19
N SER A 98 -1.59 9.99 -34.96
CA SER A 98 -0.25 9.42 -34.76
C SER A 98 -0.02 8.74 -33.42
N HIS A 99 -0.93 8.89 -32.46
CA HIS A 99 -0.81 8.39 -31.10
C HIS A 99 -1.83 7.30 -30.76
N VAL A 100 -2.66 6.89 -31.73
CA VAL A 100 -3.75 5.95 -31.48
C VAL A 100 -3.74 4.77 -32.44
N ARG A 101 -4.10 3.60 -31.96
CA ARG A 101 -4.24 2.36 -32.77
C ARG A 101 -5.43 2.44 -33.73
N HIS A 102 -6.48 3.18 -33.37
CA HIS A 102 -7.72 3.31 -34.10
C HIS A 102 -7.98 4.77 -34.54
N PRO A 103 -7.31 5.28 -35.59
CA PRO A 103 -7.43 6.69 -35.96
C PRO A 103 -8.84 7.09 -36.44
N GLU A 104 -9.63 6.14 -36.93
CA GLU A 104 -11.04 6.37 -37.30
C GLU A 104 -11.99 6.35 -36.10
N GLY A 105 -11.47 6.08 -34.93
CA GLY A 105 -12.25 5.84 -33.71
C GLY A 105 -12.67 4.38 -33.58
N ARG A 106 -13.04 3.98 -32.37
CA ARG A 106 -13.55 2.63 -32.07
C ARG A 106 -14.97 2.72 -31.49
N PRO A 107 -15.74 1.62 -31.50
CA PRO A 107 -17.03 1.55 -30.81
C PRO A 107 -16.93 1.96 -29.35
N ALA A 108 -18.04 2.47 -28.80
CA ALA A 108 -18.12 2.79 -27.37
C ALA A 108 -17.79 1.57 -26.52
N LEU A 109 -17.11 1.80 -25.40
CA LEU A 109 -16.82 0.77 -24.41
C LEU A 109 -18.12 0.37 -23.70
N ASP A 110 -18.32 -0.93 -23.52
CA ASP A 110 -19.39 -1.48 -22.69
C ASP A 110 -18.85 -1.70 -21.27
N GLY A 111 -19.28 -0.87 -20.31
CA GLY A 111 -18.83 -0.95 -18.94
C GLY A 111 -19.11 -2.28 -18.25
N ASP A 112 -20.17 -3.00 -18.66
CA ASP A 112 -20.50 -4.30 -18.09
C ASP A 112 -19.62 -5.43 -18.65
N ALA A 113 -19.03 -5.23 -19.83
CA ALA A 113 -18.07 -6.14 -20.43
C ALA A 113 -16.62 -5.93 -19.98
N LEU A 114 -16.36 -4.85 -19.22
CA LEU A 114 -15.03 -4.61 -18.67
C LEU A 114 -14.83 -5.40 -17.36
N GLU A 115 -13.70 -6.08 -17.26
CA GLU A 115 -13.20 -6.70 -16.03
C GLU A 115 -12.21 -5.76 -15.37
N VAL A 116 -12.32 -5.61 -14.05
CA VAL A 116 -11.39 -4.81 -13.24
C VAL A 116 -10.55 -5.73 -12.37
N VAL A 117 -9.23 -5.60 -12.46
CA VAL A 117 -8.28 -6.37 -11.67
C VAL A 117 -7.43 -5.41 -10.86
N TRP A 118 -7.71 -5.31 -9.57
CA TRP A 118 -6.86 -4.57 -8.64
C TRP A 118 -5.58 -5.34 -8.38
N PHE A 119 -4.46 -4.63 -8.34
CA PHE A 119 -3.22 -5.23 -7.84
C PHE A 119 -3.35 -5.54 -6.35
N GLU A 120 -2.59 -6.51 -5.85
CA GLU A 120 -2.72 -6.96 -4.46
C GLU A 120 -2.41 -5.86 -3.44
N GLU A 121 -1.59 -4.88 -3.81
CA GLU A 121 -1.29 -3.67 -3.05
C GLU A 121 -2.52 -2.75 -2.86
N GLY A 122 -3.50 -2.88 -3.75
CA GLY A 122 -4.75 -2.10 -3.73
C GLY A 122 -4.62 -0.64 -4.15
N ASP A 123 -3.47 -0.22 -4.67
CA ASP A 123 -3.20 1.15 -5.11
C ASP A 123 -3.13 1.31 -6.63
N GLY A 124 -2.97 0.21 -7.37
CA GLY A 124 -2.97 0.15 -8.82
C GLY A 124 -4.03 -0.81 -9.36
N VAL A 125 -4.39 -0.66 -10.65
CA VAL A 125 -5.49 -1.39 -11.27
C VAL A 125 -5.24 -1.63 -12.74
N ALA A 126 -5.67 -2.80 -13.24
CA ALA A 126 -5.81 -3.09 -14.66
C ALA A 126 -7.30 -3.18 -15.03
N VAL A 127 -7.66 -2.64 -16.18
CA VAL A 127 -8.97 -2.81 -16.80
C VAL A 127 -8.79 -3.70 -18.02
N LEU A 128 -9.59 -4.74 -18.13
CA LEU A 128 -9.50 -5.70 -19.21
C LEU A 128 -10.78 -5.66 -20.04
N GLU A 129 -10.60 -5.86 -21.34
CA GLU A 129 -11.68 -6.01 -22.33
C GLU A 129 -11.48 -7.36 -23.01
N ALA A 130 -12.50 -8.23 -22.98
CA ALA A 130 -12.43 -9.58 -23.51
C ALA A 130 -11.23 -10.41 -22.97
N GLY A 131 -10.86 -10.19 -21.71
CA GLY A 131 -9.78 -10.89 -21.02
C GLY A 131 -8.38 -10.31 -21.22
N GLU A 132 -8.22 -9.37 -22.15
CA GLU A 132 -6.93 -8.71 -22.44
C GLU A 132 -6.86 -7.32 -21.78
N PRO A 133 -5.71 -6.89 -21.25
CA PRO A 133 -5.55 -5.55 -20.67
C PRO A 133 -5.89 -4.45 -21.69
N LEU A 134 -6.87 -3.61 -21.37
CA LEU A 134 -7.21 -2.38 -22.08
C LEU A 134 -6.37 -1.21 -21.55
N CYS A 135 -6.25 -1.13 -20.23
CA CYS A 135 -5.33 -0.20 -19.60
C CYS A 135 -4.79 -0.72 -18.28
N VAL A 136 -3.67 -0.16 -17.86
CA VAL A 136 -3.07 -0.33 -16.53
C VAL A 136 -2.79 1.04 -15.94
N ILE A 137 -3.28 1.29 -14.74
CA ILE A 137 -2.90 2.46 -13.94
C ILE A 137 -2.14 1.92 -12.73
N PRO A 138 -0.80 1.91 -12.75
CA PRO A 138 0.00 1.43 -11.64
C PRO A 138 -0.11 2.35 -10.42
N GLY A 139 0.18 1.83 -9.23
CA GLY A 139 0.11 2.60 -7.97
C GLY A 139 1.00 3.84 -7.93
N TRP A 140 2.04 3.86 -8.76
CA TRP A 140 2.97 4.99 -8.92
C TRP A 140 2.56 6.00 -10.00
N SER A 141 1.43 5.79 -10.71
CA SER A 141 0.90 6.80 -11.64
C SER A 141 0.62 8.11 -10.90
N ASP A 142 1.02 9.23 -11.50
CA ASP A 142 0.86 10.56 -10.95
C ASP A 142 0.61 11.56 -12.08
N ILE A 143 -0.67 11.81 -12.35
CA ILE A 143 -1.07 12.73 -13.43
C ILE A 143 -0.56 14.16 -13.19
N GLY A 144 -0.37 14.56 -11.94
CA GLY A 144 0.18 15.88 -11.61
C GLY A 144 1.64 16.05 -11.99
N ARG A 145 2.36 14.93 -12.13
CA ARG A 145 3.76 14.88 -12.62
C ARG A 145 3.85 14.46 -14.09
N GLY A 146 2.72 14.34 -14.80
CA GLY A 146 2.71 13.90 -16.19
C GLY A 146 3.02 12.41 -16.38
N ILE A 147 2.75 11.59 -15.38
CA ILE A 147 2.93 10.14 -15.40
C ILE A 147 1.55 9.49 -15.47
N PRO A 148 0.96 9.33 -16.67
CA PRO A 148 -0.34 8.70 -16.86
C PRO A 148 -0.24 7.18 -16.70
N GLY A 149 -1.38 6.51 -16.81
CA GLY A 149 -1.43 5.06 -17.00
C GLY A 149 -1.07 4.66 -18.43
N TYR A 150 -1.09 3.35 -18.66
CA TYR A 150 -0.75 2.70 -19.92
C TYR A 150 -2.03 2.22 -20.62
N SER A 151 -2.18 2.53 -21.91
CA SER A 151 -3.33 2.16 -22.72
C SER A 151 -2.89 1.26 -23.89
N ARG A 152 -3.67 0.19 -24.13
CA ARG A 152 -3.51 -0.68 -25.29
C ARG A 152 -3.70 0.07 -26.62
N ASP A 153 -4.59 1.07 -26.62
CA ASP A 153 -4.93 1.81 -27.81
C ASP A 153 -4.00 3.00 -28.08
N ALA A 154 -3.10 3.35 -27.14
CA ALA A 154 -2.03 4.29 -27.36
C ALA A 154 -0.86 3.63 -28.11
N THR A 155 -0.30 4.35 -29.11
CA THR A 155 0.84 3.89 -29.94
C THR A 155 2.06 4.78 -29.78
N ASP A 156 1.94 5.89 -29.07
CA ASP A 156 3.03 6.81 -28.73
C ASP A 156 2.75 7.46 -27.38
N GLN A 157 3.80 7.95 -26.73
CA GLN A 157 3.71 8.58 -25.42
C GLN A 157 2.97 9.91 -25.50
N SER A 158 2.06 10.12 -24.57
CA SER A 158 1.34 11.38 -24.40
C SER A 158 1.17 11.71 -22.93
N PRO A 159 0.83 12.96 -22.57
CA PRO A 159 0.50 13.31 -21.17
C PRO A 159 -0.74 12.58 -20.61
N PHE A 160 -1.47 11.82 -21.42
CA PHE A 160 -2.74 11.19 -21.08
C PHE A 160 -2.72 9.68 -21.10
N ALA A 161 -1.76 9.08 -21.79
CA ALA A 161 -1.50 7.64 -21.81
C ALA A 161 -0.11 7.34 -22.37
N PHE A 162 0.50 6.27 -21.84
CA PHE A 162 1.67 5.62 -22.43
C PHE A 162 1.22 4.36 -23.17
N PRO A 163 1.96 3.91 -24.20
CA PRO A 163 1.67 2.63 -24.86
C PRO A 163 1.81 1.45 -23.88
N LEU A 164 0.79 0.62 -23.79
CA LEU A 164 0.84 -0.57 -22.95
C LEU A 164 1.77 -1.65 -23.54
N ASP A 165 1.90 -1.69 -24.85
CA ASP A 165 2.76 -2.66 -25.55
C ASP A 165 4.24 -2.50 -25.14
N ASP A 166 4.69 -1.29 -24.80
CA ASP A 166 6.06 -0.99 -24.38
C ASP A 166 6.42 -1.64 -23.03
N GLU A 167 5.42 -1.95 -22.20
CA GLU A 167 5.59 -2.52 -20.84
C GLU A 167 4.79 -3.82 -20.66
N ALA A 168 4.42 -4.48 -21.76
CA ALA A 168 3.62 -5.70 -21.73
C ALA A 168 4.31 -6.84 -20.96
N GLU A 169 5.65 -6.93 -21.03
CA GLU A 169 6.45 -7.92 -20.31
C GLU A 169 6.43 -7.70 -18.80
N GLU A 170 6.23 -6.47 -18.32
CA GLU A 170 6.10 -6.14 -16.91
C GLU A 170 4.66 -6.32 -16.41
N PHE A 171 3.69 -5.74 -17.12
CA PHE A 171 2.30 -5.71 -16.65
C PHE A 171 1.53 -7.01 -16.90
N GLY A 172 1.84 -7.76 -17.93
CA GLY A 172 1.17 -9.04 -18.18
C GLY A 172 1.30 -10.01 -16.99
N PRO A 173 2.51 -10.33 -16.53
CA PRO A 173 2.71 -11.16 -15.34
C PRO A 173 2.13 -10.54 -14.06
N ARG A 174 2.16 -9.19 -13.92
CA ARG A 174 1.59 -8.51 -12.74
C ARG A 174 0.08 -8.68 -12.66
N VAL A 175 -0.63 -8.51 -13.76
CA VAL A 175 -2.08 -8.76 -13.85
C VAL A 175 -2.40 -10.22 -13.56
N GLY A 176 -1.62 -11.16 -14.10
CA GLY A 176 -1.77 -12.60 -13.82
C GLY A 176 -1.64 -12.90 -12.32
N ARG A 177 -0.56 -12.43 -11.69
CA ARG A 177 -0.36 -12.60 -10.23
C ARG A 177 -1.50 -11.99 -9.40
N ALA A 178 -1.98 -10.80 -9.78
CA ALA A 178 -3.10 -10.16 -9.08
C ALA A 178 -4.38 -11.00 -9.14
N ARG A 179 -4.72 -11.55 -10.31
CA ARG A 179 -5.86 -12.46 -10.46
C ARG A 179 -5.70 -13.73 -9.61
N ASP A 180 -4.52 -14.32 -9.61
CA ASP A 180 -4.24 -15.53 -8.82
C ASP A 180 -4.33 -15.22 -7.31
N HIS A 181 -3.79 -14.10 -6.87
CA HIS A 181 -3.89 -13.63 -5.50
C HIS A 181 -5.36 -13.51 -5.04
N TRP A 182 -6.20 -12.78 -5.77
CA TRP A 182 -7.60 -12.63 -5.40
C TRP A 182 -8.36 -13.94 -5.45
N LYS A 183 -8.09 -14.80 -6.43
CA LYS A 183 -8.67 -16.14 -6.49
C LYS A 183 -8.31 -16.98 -5.25
N VAL A 184 -7.06 -16.90 -4.79
CA VAL A 184 -6.64 -17.56 -3.56
C VAL A 184 -7.31 -16.91 -2.35
N CYS A 185 -7.41 -15.59 -2.30
CA CYS A 185 -8.06 -14.88 -1.19
C CYS A 185 -9.55 -15.22 -1.05
N ASP A 186 -10.25 -15.41 -2.17
CA ASP A 186 -11.68 -15.71 -2.22
C ASP A 186 -11.99 -17.20 -2.02
N ALA A 187 -10.98 -18.08 -2.04
CA ALA A 187 -11.18 -19.51 -1.84
C ALA A 187 -11.57 -19.83 -0.39
N ASP A 188 -12.53 -20.73 -0.23
CA ASP A 188 -12.96 -21.21 1.09
C ASP A 188 -11.78 -21.76 1.88
N GLY A 189 -11.65 -21.35 3.14
CA GLY A 189 -10.58 -21.79 4.04
C GLY A 189 -9.23 -21.10 3.85
N SER A 190 -9.04 -20.29 2.81
CA SER A 190 -7.74 -19.65 2.48
C SER A 190 -7.16 -18.83 3.64
N TRP A 191 -8.01 -18.16 4.40
CA TRP A 191 -7.57 -17.45 5.61
C TRP A 191 -7.03 -18.40 6.68
N ALA A 192 -7.70 -19.51 6.91
CA ALA A 192 -7.27 -20.49 7.91
C ALA A 192 -5.92 -21.12 7.54
N ASP A 193 -5.71 -21.44 6.26
CA ASP A 193 -4.45 -22.00 5.75
C ASP A 193 -3.31 -21.00 5.89
N PHE A 194 -3.52 -19.74 5.51
CA PHE A 194 -2.55 -18.68 5.70
C PHE A 194 -2.22 -18.49 7.19
N GLN A 195 -3.25 -18.38 8.04
CA GLN A 195 -3.08 -18.23 9.48
C GLN A 195 -2.27 -19.39 10.07
N GLN A 196 -2.58 -20.63 9.68
CA GLN A 196 -1.88 -21.83 10.15
C GLN A 196 -0.40 -21.80 9.74
N SER A 197 -0.06 -21.32 8.54
CA SER A 197 1.32 -21.17 8.08
C SER A 197 2.10 -20.21 9.00
N VAL A 198 1.56 -19.01 9.25
CA VAL A 198 2.21 -18.01 10.12
C VAL A 198 2.32 -18.52 11.56
N LEU A 199 1.23 -19.08 12.12
CA LEU A 199 1.22 -19.60 13.48
C LEU A 199 2.15 -20.81 13.66
N GLY A 200 2.28 -21.66 12.64
CA GLY A 200 3.22 -22.77 12.58
C GLY A 200 4.67 -22.31 12.60
N HIS A 201 4.98 -21.29 11.80
CA HIS A 201 6.31 -20.66 11.81
C HIS A 201 6.66 -20.09 13.20
N LEU A 202 5.73 -19.33 13.80
CA LEU A 202 5.92 -18.77 15.14
C LEU A 202 6.04 -19.84 16.23
N LEU A 203 5.32 -20.96 16.10
CA LEU A 203 5.46 -22.11 17.00
C LEU A 203 6.87 -22.69 16.99
N GLN A 204 7.46 -22.82 15.80
CA GLN A 204 8.82 -23.33 15.63
C GLN A 204 9.89 -22.37 16.19
N ARG A 205 9.69 -21.06 16.04
CA ARG A 205 10.63 -20.01 16.41
C ARG A 205 10.54 -19.57 17.86
N LEU A 206 9.31 -19.47 18.39
CA LEU A 206 9.02 -18.87 19.70
C LEU A 206 8.36 -19.82 20.69
N GLY A 207 7.96 -21.01 20.24
CA GLY A 207 7.22 -21.98 21.04
C GLY A 207 5.71 -21.77 21.02
N PRO A 208 4.97 -22.47 21.91
CA PRO A 208 3.52 -22.48 21.93
C PRO A 208 2.91 -21.08 22.06
N GLY A 209 1.76 -20.87 21.41
CA GLY A 209 0.97 -19.66 21.53
C GLY A 209 0.20 -19.59 22.84
N GLY A 210 -0.06 -18.37 23.28
CA GLY A 210 -1.06 -18.03 24.29
C GLY A 210 -2.37 -17.60 23.62
N HIS A 211 -2.81 -16.38 23.88
CA HIS A 211 -4.00 -15.82 23.29
C HIS A 211 -3.84 -15.50 21.80
N TYR A 212 -4.96 -15.54 21.09
CA TYR A 212 -5.09 -15.06 19.73
C TYR A 212 -6.31 -14.15 19.67
N TRP A 213 -6.11 -12.92 19.23
CA TRP A 213 -7.17 -11.94 19.04
C TRP A 213 -7.38 -11.76 17.54
N HIS A 214 -8.63 -11.80 17.14
CA HIS A 214 -9.02 -11.74 15.74
C HIS A 214 -9.92 -10.53 15.52
N ASP A 215 -9.59 -9.73 14.50
CA ASP A 215 -10.34 -8.52 14.15
C ASP A 215 -11.18 -8.69 12.88
N VAL A 216 -11.64 -9.93 12.61
CA VAL A 216 -12.55 -10.17 11.49
C VAL A 216 -13.85 -9.42 11.69
N GLY A 217 -14.14 -8.52 10.75
CA GLY A 217 -15.40 -7.79 10.68
C GLY A 217 -15.47 -6.53 11.54
N ARG A 218 -14.40 -6.11 12.21
CA ARG A 218 -14.35 -4.77 12.82
C ARG A 218 -14.12 -3.71 11.76
N GLN A 219 -15.18 -3.01 11.41
CA GLN A 219 -15.05 -1.73 10.72
C GLN A 219 -14.44 -0.73 11.72
N LEU A 220 -13.28 -0.17 11.39
CA LEU A 220 -12.70 0.90 12.20
C LEU A 220 -13.60 2.15 12.12
N PRO A 221 -13.80 2.88 13.24
CA PRO A 221 -14.48 4.15 13.22
C PRO A 221 -13.84 5.10 12.20
N GLY A 222 -14.62 5.62 11.27
CA GLY A 222 -14.17 6.53 10.20
C GLY A 222 -13.72 5.85 8.91
N GLY A 223 -13.80 4.53 8.80
CA GLY A 223 -13.70 3.82 7.53
C GLY A 223 -15.04 3.90 6.78
N ASN A 224 -15.01 4.21 5.50
CA ASN A 224 -16.19 4.26 4.61
C ASN A 224 -16.82 2.88 4.33
N GLY A 225 -16.73 1.94 5.27
CA GLY A 225 -17.23 0.57 5.09
C GLY A 225 -16.36 -0.31 4.18
N ALA A 226 -15.21 0.21 3.73
CA ALA A 226 -14.29 -0.56 2.89
C ALA A 226 -13.63 -1.69 3.69
N PRO A 227 -13.46 -2.86 3.09
CA PRO A 227 -12.74 -3.95 3.70
C PRO A 227 -11.29 -3.53 3.94
N SER A 228 -10.83 -3.67 5.16
CA SER A 228 -9.41 -3.54 5.51
C SER A 228 -8.76 -4.93 5.42
N PRO A 229 -7.43 -5.03 5.29
CA PRO A 229 -6.78 -6.31 5.43
C PRO A 229 -7.20 -6.98 6.74
N VAL A 230 -7.53 -8.27 6.68
CA VAL A 230 -7.85 -9.05 7.87
C VAL A 230 -6.55 -9.27 8.65
N VAL A 231 -6.49 -8.79 9.88
CA VAL A 231 -5.29 -8.93 10.71
C VAL A 231 -5.68 -9.45 12.09
N GLY A 232 -5.05 -10.55 12.51
CA GLY A 232 -5.08 -11.03 13.88
C GLY A 232 -3.84 -10.62 14.65
N VAL A 233 -3.87 -10.80 15.97
CA VAL A 233 -2.73 -10.64 16.88
C VAL A 233 -2.54 -11.92 17.66
N THR A 234 -1.33 -12.45 17.69
CA THR A 234 -0.97 -13.64 18.43
C THR A 234 0.01 -13.34 19.55
N GLU A 235 -0.14 -14.06 20.64
CA GLU A 235 0.75 -14.01 21.80
C GLU A 235 1.69 -15.21 21.83
N ARG A 236 2.94 -14.98 22.12
CA ARG A 236 3.95 -15.98 22.48
C ARG A 236 4.48 -15.66 23.87
N PRO A 237 3.94 -16.28 24.95
CA PRO A 237 4.28 -15.97 26.33
C PRO A 237 5.77 -16.12 26.61
N ALA A 238 6.26 -15.42 27.64
CA ALA A 238 7.60 -15.62 28.21
C ALA A 238 7.81 -17.12 28.51
N ARG A 239 8.98 -17.66 28.11
CA ARG A 239 9.28 -19.08 28.28
C ARG A 239 10.78 -19.35 28.33
N GLY A 240 11.21 -20.21 29.26
CA GLY A 240 12.63 -20.54 29.45
C GLY A 240 13.43 -19.26 29.72
N ASP A 241 14.55 -19.08 29.00
CA ASP A 241 15.42 -17.92 29.15
C ASP A 241 14.85 -16.65 28.52
N ARG A 242 13.75 -16.77 27.74
CA ARG A 242 13.05 -15.60 27.21
C ARG A 242 12.10 -15.05 28.26
N GLY A 243 12.56 -14.09 29.04
CA GLY A 243 11.82 -13.43 30.12
C GLY A 243 10.74 -12.45 29.68
N PHE A 244 10.38 -12.40 28.37
CA PHE A 244 9.41 -11.48 27.81
C PHE A 244 8.44 -12.21 26.86
N THR A 245 7.27 -11.63 26.71
CA THR A 245 6.25 -12.05 25.75
C THR A 245 6.53 -11.39 24.39
N VAL A 246 6.32 -12.12 23.30
CA VAL A 246 6.28 -11.58 21.95
C VAL A 246 4.83 -11.54 21.49
N LEU A 247 4.35 -10.36 21.10
CA LEU A 247 3.09 -10.18 20.40
C LEU A 247 3.40 -9.89 18.95
N SER A 248 2.60 -10.44 18.04
CA SER A 248 2.82 -10.27 16.61
C SER A 248 1.50 -10.21 15.87
N THR A 249 1.49 -9.46 14.77
CA THR A 249 0.41 -9.51 13.79
C THR A 249 0.42 -10.85 13.03
N VAL A 250 -0.73 -11.20 12.47
CA VAL A 250 -0.96 -12.32 11.54
C VAL A 250 -1.93 -11.82 10.50
N GLY A 251 -1.46 -11.56 9.28
CA GLY A 251 -2.33 -11.10 8.19
C GLY A 251 -1.78 -9.96 7.36
N MET A 252 -0.83 -9.18 7.88
CA MET A 252 -0.22 -8.12 7.08
C MET A 252 0.56 -8.68 5.89
N SER A 253 1.23 -9.81 6.08
CA SER A 253 2.03 -10.47 5.03
C SER A 253 1.20 -11.24 4.01
N ARG A 254 -0.13 -11.31 4.16
CA ARG A 254 -1.00 -11.94 3.17
C ARG A 254 -1.02 -11.21 1.84
N GLN A 255 -0.88 -9.89 1.88
CA GLN A 255 -0.82 -9.01 0.71
C GLN A 255 0.45 -8.16 0.73
N ARG A 256 0.88 -7.71 -0.45
CA ARG A 256 1.99 -6.75 -0.58
C ARG A 256 1.58 -5.36 -0.09
N MET A 257 2.52 -4.65 0.50
CA MET A 257 2.32 -3.24 0.83
C MET A 257 2.39 -2.37 -0.43
N PRO A 258 1.58 -1.29 -0.50
CA PRO A 258 1.66 -0.33 -1.60
C PRO A 258 2.97 0.46 -1.62
N THR A 259 3.30 1.03 -2.75
CA THR A 259 4.40 2.00 -2.98
C THR A 259 5.83 1.49 -2.77
N VAL A 260 6.06 0.22 -2.44
CA VAL A 260 7.42 -0.33 -2.28
C VAL A 260 8.24 -0.12 -3.56
N GLU A 261 7.63 -0.33 -4.73
CA GLU A 261 8.25 -0.18 -6.05
C GLU A 261 8.76 1.24 -6.38
N LEU A 262 8.30 2.26 -5.64
CA LEU A 262 8.81 3.63 -5.78
C LEU A 262 10.21 3.79 -5.19
N TYR A 263 10.64 2.83 -4.40
CA TYR A 263 11.80 2.98 -3.53
C TYR A 263 12.81 1.85 -3.66
N GLU A 264 12.35 0.65 -3.98
CA GLU A 264 13.16 -0.55 -4.07
C GLU A 264 13.05 -1.15 -5.46
N ASP A 265 14.19 -1.41 -6.10
CA ASP A 265 14.24 -2.06 -7.42
C ASP A 265 13.79 -3.53 -7.35
N ASP A 266 14.19 -4.25 -6.29
CA ASP A 266 13.70 -5.58 -5.96
C ASP A 266 12.62 -5.46 -4.88
N VAL A 267 11.37 -5.57 -5.30
CA VAL A 267 10.19 -5.37 -4.43
C VAL A 267 9.98 -6.55 -3.47
N ALA A 268 10.28 -7.77 -3.91
CA ALA A 268 9.92 -8.98 -3.18
C ALA A 268 10.43 -9.02 -1.73
N PRO A 269 11.70 -8.66 -1.42
CA PRO A 269 12.20 -8.69 -0.05
C PRO A 269 11.55 -7.69 0.91
N TYR A 270 10.82 -6.69 0.38
CA TYR A 270 10.33 -5.56 1.18
C TYR A 270 8.81 -5.47 1.24
N SER A 271 8.11 -6.17 0.36
CA SER A 271 6.67 -5.98 0.14
C SER A 271 5.78 -6.61 1.21
N ARG A 272 6.25 -7.67 1.89
CA ARG A 272 5.44 -8.41 2.88
C ARG A 272 6.07 -8.34 4.25
N ILE A 273 5.27 -7.90 5.23
CA ILE A 273 5.72 -7.73 6.61
C ILE A 273 4.72 -8.31 7.60
N GLU A 274 5.23 -8.64 8.79
CA GLU A 274 4.45 -8.72 10.03
C GLU A 274 5.11 -7.79 11.06
N LEU A 275 4.30 -7.24 11.96
CA LEU A 275 4.79 -6.42 13.08
C LEU A 275 4.95 -7.28 14.32
N ALA A 276 5.96 -7.00 15.13
CA ALA A 276 6.18 -7.66 16.40
C ALA A 276 6.54 -6.65 17.51
N VAL A 277 6.15 -6.94 18.75
CA VAL A 277 6.63 -6.23 19.92
C VAL A 277 7.03 -7.24 20.99
N ALA A 278 8.20 -7.03 21.58
CA ALA A 278 8.66 -7.76 22.76
C ALA A 278 8.30 -6.95 24.02
N THR A 279 7.62 -7.56 24.98
CA THR A 279 7.13 -6.81 26.11
C THR A 279 7.00 -7.63 27.40
N THR A 280 7.12 -6.96 28.56
CA THR A 280 6.72 -7.48 29.87
C THR A 280 5.37 -6.91 30.32
N LEU A 281 4.76 -6.00 29.53
CA LEU A 281 3.45 -5.44 29.81
C LEU A 281 2.34 -6.49 29.62
N PRO A 282 1.15 -6.27 30.20
CA PRO A 282 -0.01 -7.10 29.92
C PRO A 282 -0.31 -7.16 28.42
N SER A 283 -0.40 -8.38 27.86
CA SER A 283 -0.50 -8.64 26.43
C SER A 283 -1.67 -7.95 25.76
N GLN A 284 -2.84 -7.90 26.41
CA GLN A 284 -4.03 -7.23 25.89
C GLN A 284 -3.78 -5.72 25.69
N ARG A 285 -3.06 -5.08 26.64
CA ARG A 285 -2.72 -3.67 26.55
C ARG A 285 -1.71 -3.41 25.44
N ALA A 286 -0.57 -4.11 25.48
CA ALA A 286 0.47 -3.92 24.46
C ALA A 286 -0.03 -4.27 23.06
N GLY A 287 -0.84 -5.33 22.92
CA GLY A 287 -1.41 -5.77 21.65
C GLY A 287 -2.38 -4.76 21.02
N SER A 288 -2.96 -3.84 21.79
CA SER A 288 -3.85 -2.79 21.26
C SER A 288 -3.13 -1.74 20.37
N ILE A 289 -1.81 -1.80 20.24
CA ILE A 289 -1.04 -0.99 19.27
C ILE A 289 -1.27 -1.44 17.83
N PHE A 290 -1.49 -2.74 17.60
CA PHE A 290 -1.54 -3.30 16.25
C PHE A 290 -2.75 -2.86 15.42
N PRO A 291 -4.00 -2.75 15.95
CA PRO A 291 -5.12 -2.22 15.16
C PRO A 291 -4.86 -0.85 14.54
N TRP A 292 -4.04 -0.03 15.16
CA TRP A 292 -3.63 1.25 14.60
C TRP A 292 -2.62 1.10 13.45
N LEU A 293 -1.59 0.27 13.65
CA LEU A 293 -0.48 0.15 12.70
C LEU A 293 -0.78 -0.80 11.54
N ALA A 294 -1.44 -1.92 11.82
CA ALA A 294 -1.53 -3.03 10.88
C ALA A 294 -2.29 -2.70 9.58
N GLN A 295 -3.18 -1.72 9.62
CA GLN A 295 -3.93 -1.30 8.44
C GLN A 295 -3.36 -0.04 7.78
N TYR A 296 -2.39 0.60 8.44
CA TYR A 296 -1.85 1.89 8.01
C TYR A 296 -1.31 1.87 6.58
N PRO A 297 -0.52 0.89 6.13
CA PRO A 297 0.01 0.87 4.77
C PRO A 297 -1.09 1.00 3.71
N TRP A 298 -2.13 0.20 3.78
CA TRP A 298 -3.19 0.16 2.76
C TRP A 298 -4.19 1.32 2.88
N ARG A 299 -4.41 1.85 4.09
CA ARG A 299 -5.32 3.00 4.29
C ARG A 299 -4.77 4.31 3.75
N VAL A 300 -3.46 4.54 3.91
CA VAL A 300 -2.83 5.81 3.50
C VAL A 300 -1.97 5.66 2.25
N VAL A 301 -1.91 4.45 1.69
CA VAL A 301 -1.13 4.08 0.51
C VAL A 301 0.34 4.43 0.72
N THR A 302 0.97 3.64 1.57
CA THR A 302 2.40 3.73 1.92
C THR A 302 2.94 2.35 2.24
N TRP A 303 4.21 2.26 2.61
CA TRP A 303 4.81 1.05 3.12
C TRP A 303 5.55 1.30 4.42
N PHE A 304 5.92 0.26 5.11
CA PHE A 304 6.79 0.31 6.27
C PHE A 304 8.15 -0.28 5.95
N ALA A 305 9.20 0.49 6.21
CA ALA A 305 10.59 0.07 6.12
C ALA A 305 11.22 -0.03 7.51
N ALA A 306 12.30 -0.80 7.60
CA ALA A 306 13.18 -0.72 8.78
C ALA A 306 13.75 0.70 8.90
N GLY A 307 13.68 1.27 10.09
CA GLY A 307 14.05 2.65 10.37
C GLY A 307 12.89 3.65 10.31
N ASP A 308 11.71 3.27 9.85
CA ASP A 308 10.57 4.19 9.87
C ASP A 308 10.16 4.53 11.29
N VAL A 309 9.74 5.78 11.47
CA VAL A 309 9.17 6.29 12.70
C VAL A 309 7.71 6.69 12.47
N VAL A 310 6.80 6.13 13.27
CA VAL A 310 5.37 6.37 13.16
C VAL A 310 4.86 7.06 14.41
N LYS A 311 4.33 8.28 14.25
CA LYS A 311 3.83 9.08 15.38
C LYS A 311 2.41 8.69 15.75
N TRP A 312 2.15 8.62 17.06
CA TRP A 312 0.80 8.51 17.62
C TRP A 312 0.12 9.89 17.62
N TYR A 313 -0.95 10.04 16.86
CA TYR A 313 -1.65 11.33 16.71
C TYR A 313 -2.87 11.48 17.65
N HIS A 314 -3.04 10.57 18.60
CA HIS A 314 -4.05 10.64 19.65
C HIS A 314 -3.43 11.15 20.94
N ASP A 315 -4.24 11.25 22.00
CA ASP A 315 -3.76 11.60 23.33
C ASP A 315 -2.62 10.64 23.76
N ALA A 316 -1.47 11.20 24.12
CA ALA A 316 -0.29 10.44 24.55
C ALA A 316 -0.57 9.47 25.71
N HIS A 317 -1.49 9.83 26.62
CA HIS A 317 -1.91 8.96 27.72
C HIS A 317 -2.62 7.68 27.23
N THR A 318 -3.15 7.68 26.03
CA THR A 318 -3.81 6.52 25.42
C THR A 318 -2.86 5.63 24.62
N PHE A 319 -1.58 6.01 24.52
CA PHE A 319 -0.60 5.21 23.80
C PHE A 319 -0.43 3.84 24.47
N PRO A 320 -0.66 2.74 23.74
CA PRO A 320 -0.76 1.40 24.33
C PRO A 320 0.49 0.93 25.09
N LEU A 321 1.66 1.39 24.68
CA LEU A 321 2.93 0.98 25.29
C LEU A 321 3.38 1.90 26.44
N ASN A 322 2.62 2.95 26.80
CA ASN A 322 2.93 3.80 27.93
C ASN A 322 2.68 3.10 29.25
N THR A 323 3.64 3.21 30.20
CA THR A 323 3.56 2.62 31.55
C THR A 323 3.24 3.64 32.64
N GLY A 324 3.01 4.90 32.26
CA GLY A 324 2.79 6.01 33.19
C GLY A 324 4.05 6.77 33.60
N GLU A 325 5.23 6.16 33.54
CA GLU A 325 6.53 6.81 33.80
C GLU A 325 7.16 7.35 32.49
N ALA A 326 6.93 6.69 31.39
CA ALA A 326 7.43 7.08 30.07
C ALA A 326 6.33 7.74 29.23
N SER A 327 6.65 8.85 28.58
CA SER A 327 5.75 9.53 27.64
C SER A 327 6.12 9.14 26.22
N TRP A 328 5.74 7.91 25.83
CA TRP A 328 5.89 7.46 24.47
C TRP A 328 4.79 8.05 23.58
N GLU A 329 5.15 8.50 22.39
CA GLU A 329 4.22 9.11 21.44
C GLU A 329 4.39 8.56 20.02
N GLY A 330 5.13 7.47 19.86
CA GLY A 330 5.35 6.83 18.57
C GLY A 330 6.14 5.54 18.69
N VAL A 331 6.40 4.95 17.54
CA VAL A 331 7.24 3.76 17.40
C VAL A 331 8.29 3.95 16.32
N LEU A 332 9.46 3.38 16.56
CA LEU A 332 10.50 3.10 15.58
C LEU A 332 10.36 1.65 15.15
N LEU A 333 10.38 1.37 13.85
CA LEU A 333 10.31 0.04 13.26
C LEU A 333 11.72 -0.47 12.97
N LEU A 334 12.10 -1.63 13.51
CA LEU A 334 13.42 -2.23 13.29
C LEU A 334 13.27 -3.67 12.80
N ASP A 335 13.98 -4.06 11.78
CA ASP A 335 14.11 -5.48 11.37
C ASP A 335 15.09 -6.24 12.27
N ASP A 336 16.10 -5.56 12.79
CA ASP A 336 17.03 -6.09 13.80
C ASP A 336 17.25 -5.10 14.95
N PRO A 337 16.58 -5.28 16.11
CA PRO A 337 16.78 -4.44 17.28
C PRO A 337 18.03 -4.82 18.11
N SER A 338 18.87 -5.75 17.68
CA SER A 338 20.07 -6.21 18.44
C SER A 338 21.10 -5.11 18.73
N ARG A 339 21.00 -3.97 18.05
CA ARG A 339 21.83 -2.78 18.33
C ARG A 339 21.41 -2.04 19.62
N LEU A 340 20.21 -2.31 20.12
CA LEU A 340 19.69 -1.78 21.39
C LEU A 340 20.01 -2.75 22.54
N ASP A 341 19.91 -2.26 23.77
CA ASP A 341 20.11 -3.09 24.95
C ASP A 341 18.99 -4.13 25.10
N GLY A 342 19.31 -5.27 25.72
CA GLY A 342 18.33 -6.30 26.03
C GLY A 342 18.75 -7.72 25.68
N PRO A 343 17.82 -8.67 25.84
CA PRO A 343 18.07 -10.08 25.54
C PRO A 343 18.26 -10.35 24.04
N VAL A 344 18.69 -11.57 23.70
CA VAL A 344 18.87 -12.00 22.32
C VAL A 344 17.55 -11.88 21.53
N VAL A 345 17.62 -11.24 20.37
CA VAL A 345 16.48 -11.08 19.46
C VAL A 345 16.11 -12.43 18.86
N PRO A 346 14.85 -12.87 18.96
CA PRO A 346 14.42 -14.10 18.32
C PRO A 346 14.52 -14.02 16.78
N GLY A 347 15.12 -15.03 16.16
CA GLY A 347 15.18 -15.11 14.70
C GLY A 347 13.84 -15.52 14.09
N LEU A 348 13.13 -14.60 13.47
CA LEU A 348 11.83 -14.82 12.83
C LEU A 348 11.91 -14.95 11.30
N THR A 349 13.09 -14.99 10.73
CA THR A 349 13.27 -15.15 9.28
C THR A 349 12.87 -16.56 8.80
N GLY A 350 12.58 -16.69 7.49
CA GLY A 350 12.29 -17.97 6.83
C GLY A 350 10.82 -18.27 6.61
N LEU A 351 9.90 -17.33 6.93
CA LEU A 351 8.53 -17.38 6.44
C LEU A 351 8.46 -16.75 5.04
N SER A 352 7.66 -17.34 4.15
CA SER A 352 7.33 -16.75 2.85
C SER A 352 5.84 -16.87 2.58
N THR A 353 5.29 -15.92 1.82
CA THR A 353 3.90 -15.90 1.35
C THR A 353 3.90 -15.66 -0.15
N GLU A 354 3.25 -16.53 -0.92
CA GLU A 354 3.21 -16.45 -2.40
C GLU A 354 4.60 -16.28 -3.05
N GLY A 355 5.62 -16.90 -2.45
CA GLY A 355 7.01 -16.83 -2.93
C GLY A 355 7.83 -15.65 -2.41
N ASP A 356 7.21 -14.62 -1.86
CA ASP A 356 7.93 -13.48 -1.27
C ASP A 356 8.32 -13.76 0.17
N PRO A 357 9.53 -13.38 0.64
CA PRO A 357 9.92 -13.49 2.03
C PRO A 357 9.12 -12.52 2.91
N VAL A 358 8.74 -12.97 4.11
CA VAL A 358 8.09 -12.13 5.10
C VAL A 358 9.13 -11.53 6.03
N ARG A 359 9.16 -10.20 6.14
CA ARG A 359 10.00 -9.47 7.09
C ARG A 359 9.23 -9.20 8.37
N TRP A 360 9.93 -9.23 9.49
CA TRP A 360 9.39 -8.89 10.80
C TRP A 360 9.94 -7.53 11.22
N LEU A 361 9.05 -6.57 11.49
CA LEU A 361 9.44 -5.27 12.01
C LEU A 361 9.08 -5.18 13.49
N TRP A 362 10.10 -5.00 14.31
CA TRP A 362 9.97 -4.85 15.77
C TRP A 362 9.62 -3.42 16.14
N LEU A 363 8.61 -3.27 16.99
CA LEU A 363 8.15 -1.97 17.49
C LEU A 363 8.97 -1.57 18.69
N VAL A 364 9.70 -0.47 18.60
CA VAL A 364 10.41 0.17 19.71
C VAL A 364 9.74 1.51 20.01
N PRO A 365 9.15 1.72 21.21
CA PRO A 365 8.47 2.98 21.52
C PRO A 365 9.47 4.12 21.62
N ILE A 366 9.07 5.30 21.13
CA ILE A 366 9.86 6.53 21.11
C ILE A 366 9.05 7.72 21.60
N THR A 367 9.75 8.72 22.16
CA THR A 367 9.16 10.00 22.56
C THR A 367 8.96 10.92 21.33
N ASP A 368 8.23 12.02 21.50
CA ASP A 368 8.10 13.05 20.47
C ASP A 368 9.45 13.74 20.15
N GLU A 369 10.34 13.91 21.14
CA GLU A 369 11.69 14.41 20.89
C GLU A 369 12.50 13.46 20.02
N GLU A 370 12.46 12.15 20.30
CA GLU A 370 13.14 11.11 19.54
C GLU A 370 12.57 11.00 18.12
N HIS A 371 11.24 11.12 17.98
CA HIS A 371 10.60 11.18 16.65
C HIS A 371 11.10 12.39 15.84
N ARG A 372 11.16 13.59 16.44
CA ARG A 372 11.70 14.79 15.79
C ARG A 372 13.18 14.63 15.44
N TYR A 373 13.96 14.02 16.37
CA TYR A 373 15.38 13.75 16.13
C TYR A 373 15.58 12.82 14.92
N ALA A 374 14.81 11.72 14.84
CA ALA A 374 14.88 10.81 13.69
C ALA A 374 14.53 11.50 12.37
N LYS A 375 13.57 12.42 12.37
CA LYS A 375 13.22 13.21 11.17
C LYS A 375 14.34 14.14 10.69
N ASN A 376 15.09 14.71 11.62
CA ASN A 376 16.15 15.68 11.31
C ASN A 376 17.49 15.00 10.98
N GLU A 377 17.87 13.97 11.76
CA GLU A 377 19.19 13.35 11.75
C GLU A 377 19.20 11.94 11.13
N GLY A 378 18.00 11.40 10.84
CA GLY A 378 17.80 10.05 10.34
C GLY A 378 17.65 9.00 11.45
N SER A 379 16.99 7.90 11.11
CA SER A 379 16.69 6.80 12.04
C SER A 379 17.95 6.07 12.52
N ASP A 380 18.98 5.93 11.70
CA ASP A 380 20.26 5.36 12.12
C ASP A 380 20.95 6.18 13.22
N ALA A 381 20.85 7.50 13.15
CA ALA A 381 21.36 8.37 14.20
C ALA A 381 20.54 8.19 15.50
N LEU A 382 19.22 8.05 15.37
CA LEU A 382 18.37 7.74 16.53
C LEU A 382 18.76 6.39 17.16
N VAL A 383 18.89 5.33 16.38
CA VAL A 383 19.29 4.01 16.91
C VAL A 383 20.63 4.07 17.65
N ARG A 384 21.62 4.78 17.10
CA ARG A 384 22.91 5.00 17.82
C ARG A 384 22.73 5.74 19.14
N ARG A 385 21.89 6.79 19.17
CA ARG A 385 21.58 7.56 20.39
C ARG A 385 20.90 6.68 21.44
N LEU A 386 19.90 5.89 21.04
CA LEU A 386 19.18 4.96 21.91
C LEU A 386 20.12 3.90 22.50
N ALA A 387 21.01 3.32 21.67
CA ALA A 387 22.02 2.36 22.10
C ALA A 387 22.97 2.97 23.15
N GLN A 388 23.45 4.20 22.94
CA GLN A 388 24.29 4.93 23.92
C GLN A 388 23.59 5.19 25.25
N GLN A 389 22.26 5.27 25.23
CA GLN A 389 21.42 5.44 26.42
C GLN A 389 21.03 4.11 27.07
N ASN A 390 21.56 2.97 26.59
CA ASN A 390 21.18 1.63 27.03
C ASN A 390 19.65 1.39 26.93
N ARG A 391 19.01 1.93 25.89
CA ARG A 391 17.58 1.73 25.66
C ARG A 391 17.30 0.28 25.33
N SER A 392 16.44 -0.34 26.13
CA SER A 392 15.96 -1.70 25.83
C SER A 392 15.03 -1.72 24.64
N TRP A 393 15.16 -2.76 23.80
CA TRP A 393 14.20 -3.06 22.75
C TRP A 393 12.98 -3.84 23.28
N VAL A 394 13.05 -4.37 24.51
CA VAL A 394 11.92 -4.98 25.19
C VAL A 394 11.17 -3.89 25.95
N VAL A 395 9.89 -3.76 25.67
CA VAL A 395 9.00 -2.76 26.30
C VAL A 395 8.57 -3.24 27.68
N SER A 396 8.89 -2.48 28.71
CA SER A 396 8.56 -2.78 30.11
C SER A 396 7.81 -1.64 30.79
#